data_276c9a71dc9c666dba46a4ec648e6e4f
#
_entry.id   276c9a71dc9c666dba46a4ec648e6e4f
#
_cell.length_a   1.000
_cell.length_b   1.000
_cell.length_c   1.000
_cell.angle_alpha   90.00
_cell.angle_beta   90.00
_cell.angle_gamma   90.00
#
_symmetry.space_group_name_H-M   'P 1'
#
loop_
_entity.id
_entity.type
_entity.pdbx_description
1 polymer ?
#
loop_
_entity_poly.entity_id
_entity_poly.type
_entity_poly.pdbx_seq_one_letter_code
_entity_poly.pdbx_strand_id
1 'polypeptide(L)'
;MQAHYPEQRLSAADIAGSFAGVRPILYTHSDNPSEASREEDIWEESGMLSVAGGKLTTWRQTAEETVDAALKLLPEERTRSVAPCYTGGTPLVDLAPQDLEQRLRINYALPSAVAAGMARRLRSTAWWAPRLAHHPARWKRRLHGLAWLAPRLARNENELNPLIDGTDLSAAEARAHCAFGAVLHVEDLLLRRVRIGLWQPALAREIVPRLRPIFRQELGWDDRRWEKEAESFDKALLGWTLQGVQ
;
A
#
# COMPACT_ATOMS: atom_id res chain seq x y z
N MET A 1 -6.17 23.19 12.64
CA MET A 1 -7.35 22.75 11.84
C MET A 1 -8.46 23.79 11.83
N GLN A 2 -8.97 24.26 12.95
CA GLN A 2 -10.00 25.33 12.97
C GLN A 2 -9.62 26.61 12.22
N ALA A 3 -8.33 26.99 12.20
CA ALA A 3 -7.86 28.16 11.44
C ALA A 3 -8.02 28.02 9.92
N HIS A 4 -8.01 26.79 9.39
CA HIS A 4 -8.16 26.51 7.96
C HIS A 4 -9.58 26.13 7.55
N TYR A 5 -10.42 25.72 8.51
CA TYR A 5 -11.80 25.30 8.31
C TYR A 5 -12.70 25.90 9.41
N PRO A 6 -12.86 27.23 9.44
CA PRO A 6 -13.53 27.91 10.55
C PRO A 6 -15.04 27.60 10.63
N GLU A 7 -15.63 27.17 9.53
CA GLU A 7 -17.06 26.81 9.47
C GLU A 7 -17.34 25.42 10.07
N GLN A 8 -16.33 24.58 10.17
CA GLN A 8 -16.44 23.25 10.75
C GLN A 8 -16.05 23.31 12.23
N ARG A 9 -17.04 23.18 13.10
CA ARG A 9 -16.84 23.11 14.56
C ARG A 9 -16.29 21.75 14.97
N LEU A 10 -15.03 21.47 14.57
CA LEU A 10 -14.37 20.21 14.88
C LEU A 10 -14.00 20.13 16.37
N SER A 11 -14.30 19.01 16.97
CA SER A 11 -13.98 18.65 18.36
C SER A 11 -13.09 17.40 18.42
N ALA A 12 -12.64 17.02 19.59
CA ALA A 12 -11.89 15.76 19.76
C ALA A 12 -12.73 14.52 19.42
N ALA A 13 -14.07 14.60 19.57
CA ALA A 13 -14.97 13.51 19.20
C ALA A 13 -15.03 13.23 17.68
N ASP A 14 -14.63 14.21 16.86
CA ASP A 14 -14.61 14.06 15.41
C ASP A 14 -13.33 13.36 14.90
N ILE A 15 -12.39 13.05 15.80
CA ILE A 15 -11.15 12.33 15.45
C ILE A 15 -11.45 10.84 15.37
N ALA A 16 -11.54 10.31 14.15
CA ALA A 16 -11.82 8.90 13.90
C ALA A 16 -10.63 7.97 14.20
N GLY A 17 -9.41 8.45 14.07
CA GLY A 17 -8.20 7.68 14.35
C GLY A 17 -6.96 8.55 14.43
N SER A 18 -5.89 8.01 15.04
CA SER A 18 -4.60 8.67 15.15
C SER A 18 -3.47 7.64 15.00
N PHE A 19 -2.32 8.08 14.51
CA PHE A 19 -1.12 7.26 14.48
C PHE A 19 0.12 8.12 14.66
N ALA A 20 1.17 7.49 15.14
CA ALA A 20 2.51 8.08 15.22
C ALA A 20 3.55 7.10 14.67
N GLY A 21 4.60 7.63 14.11
CA GLY A 21 5.73 6.85 13.60
C GLY A 21 7.05 7.51 13.96
N VAL A 22 8.09 6.71 14.14
CA VAL A 22 9.46 7.19 14.35
C VAL A 22 10.13 7.31 12.99
N ARG A 23 10.75 8.45 12.72
CA ARG A 23 11.58 8.67 11.54
C ARG A 23 13.04 8.57 11.95
N PRO A 24 13.85 7.69 11.36
CA PRO A 24 15.29 7.78 11.49
C PRO A 24 15.78 9.03 10.77
N ILE A 25 16.67 9.75 11.42
CA ILE A 25 17.40 10.90 10.86
C ILE A 25 18.90 10.65 11.00
N LEU A 26 19.69 11.17 10.06
CA LEU A 26 21.12 11.12 10.17
C LEU A 26 21.59 12.04 11.31
N TYR A 27 22.56 11.59 12.07
CA TYR A 27 23.15 12.40 13.12
C TYR A 27 23.99 13.51 12.50
N THR A 28 23.60 14.75 12.71
CA THR A 28 24.23 15.94 12.10
C THR A 28 24.89 16.87 13.11
N HIS A 29 25.27 16.40 14.27
CA HIS A 29 25.84 17.25 15.36
C HIS A 29 24.94 18.47 15.77
N SER A 30 23.69 18.49 15.34
CA SER A 30 22.70 19.49 15.74
C SER A 30 21.90 18.94 16.91
N ASP A 31 21.80 19.73 17.98
CA ASP A 31 20.98 19.41 19.14
C ASP A 31 19.48 19.57 18.87
N ASN A 32 19.13 20.17 17.73
CA ASN A 32 17.73 20.38 17.34
C ASN A 32 17.30 19.39 16.25
N PRO A 33 16.48 18.37 16.57
CA PRO A 33 16.01 17.38 15.60
C PRO A 33 15.21 17.98 14.43
N SER A 34 14.64 19.18 14.61
CA SER A 34 13.88 19.86 13.54
C SER A 34 14.78 20.44 12.45
N GLU A 35 16.05 20.67 12.76
CA GLU A 35 17.07 21.21 11.85
C GLU A 35 17.92 20.10 11.20
N ALA A 36 17.79 18.85 11.68
CA ALA A 36 18.51 17.72 11.12
C ALA A 36 18.18 17.53 9.63
N SER A 37 19.20 17.34 8.81
CA SER A 37 19.02 17.09 7.38
C SER A 37 18.18 15.85 7.15
N ARG A 38 17.27 15.96 6.19
CA ARG A 38 16.43 14.86 5.71
C ARG A 38 16.87 14.38 4.33
N GLU A 39 18.02 14.84 3.90
CA GLU A 39 18.65 14.43 2.65
C GLU A 39 19.38 13.12 2.86
N GLU A 40 19.61 12.41 1.78
CA GLU A 40 20.43 11.21 1.77
C GLU A 40 21.90 11.55 1.96
N ASP A 41 22.62 10.65 2.58
CA ASP A 41 24.07 10.64 2.61
C ASP A 41 24.56 9.31 2.04
N ILE A 42 25.57 9.37 1.16
CA ILE A 42 26.16 8.23 0.45
C ILE A 42 27.66 8.28 0.72
N TRP A 43 28.17 7.27 1.41
CA TRP A 43 29.60 7.18 1.70
C TRP A 43 30.17 5.81 1.45
N GLU A 44 31.45 5.77 1.14
CA GLU A 44 32.20 4.54 0.92
C GLU A 44 33.13 4.30 2.10
N GLU A 45 33.13 3.07 2.62
CA GLU A 45 34.05 2.64 3.65
C GLU A 45 34.46 1.19 3.42
N SER A 46 35.78 0.98 3.29
CA SER A 46 36.37 -0.37 3.15
C SER A 46 35.79 -1.18 1.97
N GLY A 47 35.49 -0.51 0.86
CA GLY A 47 34.92 -1.14 -0.33
C GLY A 47 33.41 -1.39 -0.24
N MET A 48 32.75 -0.88 0.79
CA MET A 48 31.31 -0.94 0.96
C MET A 48 30.70 0.44 0.79
N LEU A 49 29.66 0.54 -0.04
CA LEU A 49 28.89 1.77 -0.19
C LEU A 49 27.68 1.73 0.74
N SER A 50 27.56 2.72 1.58
CA SER A 50 26.45 2.88 2.52
C SER A 50 25.57 4.05 2.11
N VAL A 51 24.26 3.89 2.26
CA VAL A 51 23.25 4.92 1.97
C VAL A 51 22.32 5.03 3.16
N ALA A 52 22.10 6.23 3.65
CA ALA A 52 21.14 6.47 4.72
C ALA A 52 20.42 7.81 4.55
N GLY A 53 19.25 7.96 5.20
CA GLY A 53 18.42 9.14 5.07
C GLY A 53 17.51 9.12 3.84
N GLY A 54 17.30 10.32 3.25
CA GLY A 54 16.46 10.50 2.08
C GLY A 54 14.96 10.59 2.38
N LYS A 55 14.20 10.89 1.34
CA LYS A 55 12.74 11.07 1.37
C LYS A 55 12.09 10.09 0.39
N LEU A 56 10.87 9.67 0.70
CA LEU A 56 10.10 8.83 -0.24
C LEU A 56 9.91 9.52 -1.61
N THR A 57 9.86 10.84 -1.64
CA THR A 57 9.69 11.62 -2.87
C THR A 57 10.96 11.70 -3.73
N THR A 58 12.15 11.54 -3.12
CA THR A 58 13.45 11.60 -3.82
C THR A 58 14.07 10.23 -4.06
N TRP A 59 13.37 9.13 -3.72
CA TRP A 59 13.90 7.76 -3.77
C TRP A 59 14.54 7.39 -5.12
N ARG A 60 14.01 7.92 -6.23
CA ARG A 60 14.52 7.64 -7.57
C ARG A 60 15.89 8.30 -7.78
N GLN A 61 16.00 9.58 -7.37
CA GLN A 61 17.26 10.33 -7.45
C GLN A 61 18.32 9.70 -6.54
N THR A 62 17.95 9.41 -5.29
CA THR A 62 18.83 8.70 -4.35
C THR A 62 19.34 7.38 -4.92
N ALA A 63 18.47 6.62 -5.61
CA ALA A 63 18.87 5.37 -6.26
C ALA A 63 19.83 5.61 -7.43
N GLU A 64 19.62 6.64 -8.25
CA GLU A 64 20.51 7.02 -9.35
C GLU A 64 21.90 7.40 -8.82
N GLU A 65 21.97 8.31 -7.85
CA GLU A 65 23.22 8.75 -7.22
C GLU A 65 23.97 7.60 -6.55
N THR A 66 23.22 6.68 -5.89
CA THR A 66 23.82 5.49 -5.28
C THR A 66 24.44 4.54 -6.33
N VAL A 67 23.73 4.30 -7.42
CA VAL A 67 24.23 3.45 -8.52
C VAL A 67 25.44 4.11 -9.19
N ASP A 68 25.40 5.41 -9.44
CA ASP A 68 26.52 6.15 -10.02
C ASP A 68 27.76 6.13 -9.10
N ALA A 69 27.57 6.22 -7.79
CA ALA A 69 28.64 6.07 -6.82
C ALA A 69 29.21 4.64 -6.85
N ALA A 70 28.35 3.61 -6.91
CA ALA A 70 28.77 2.22 -6.98
C ALA A 70 29.54 1.90 -8.27
N LEU A 71 29.15 2.49 -9.40
CA LEU A 71 29.86 2.30 -10.68
C LEU A 71 31.30 2.82 -10.64
N LYS A 72 31.58 3.86 -9.87
CA LYS A 72 32.93 4.40 -9.68
C LYS A 72 33.86 3.44 -8.93
N LEU A 73 33.32 2.52 -8.16
CA LEU A 73 34.06 1.49 -7.42
C LEU A 73 34.35 0.24 -8.25
N LEU A 74 33.72 0.11 -9.41
CA LEU A 74 33.90 -1.05 -10.29
C LEU A 74 35.00 -0.82 -11.33
N PRO A 75 35.69 -1.89 -11.78
CA PRO A 75 36.62 -1.80 -12.89
C PRO A 75 35.96 -1.30 -14.17
N GLU A 76 36.68 -0.49 -14.95
CA GLU A 76 36.16 0.14 -16.18
C GLU A 76 35.61 -0.87 -17.20
N GLU A 77 36.18 -2.08 -17.27
CA GLU A 77 35.70 -3.14 -18.14
C GLU A 77 34.24 -3.55 -17.83
N ARG A 78 33.82 -3.41 -16.57
CA ARG A 78 32.43 -3.71 -16.14
C ARG A 78 31.45 -2.56 -16.33
N THR A 79 31.96 -1.33 -16.43
CA THR A 79 31.13 -0.13 -16.50
C THR A 79 30.96 0.42 -17.92
N ARG A 80 31.85 0.08 -18.86
CA ARG A 80 31.82 0.58 -20.26
C ARG A 80 30.50 0.38 -21.01
N SER A 81 29.75 -0.67 -20.68
CA SER A 81 28.47 -0.98 -21.34
C SER A 81 27.24 -0.52 -20.54
N VAL A 82 27.45 0.14 -19.40
CA VAL A 82 26.33 0.62 -18.57
C VAL A 82 25.79 1.92 -19.18
N ALA A 83 24.52 1.89 -19.57
CA ALA A 83 23.85 3.07 -20.06
C ALA A 83 23.58 4.07 -18.92
N PRO A 84 23.51 5.38 -19.23
CA PRO A 84 23.07 6.38 -18.27
C PRO A 84 21.69 6.05 -17.69
N CYS A 85 21.42 6.54 -16.49
CA CYS A 85 20.12 6.35 -15.86
C CYS A 85 18.99 6.93 -16.73
N TYR A 86 17.94 6.12 -16.96
CA TYR A 86 16.77 6.52 -17.76
C TYR A 86 15.48 6.55 -16.93
N THR A 87 15.58 6.25 -15.63
CA THR A 87 14.41 6.07 -14.77
C THR A 87 13.62 7.36 -14.55
N GLY A 88 14.22 8.53 -14.78
CA GLY A 88 13.55 9.82 -14.66
C GLY A 88 12.38 10.00 -15.63
N GLY A 89 12.48 9.41 -16.82
CA GLY A 89 11.41 9.44 -17.83
C GLY A 89 10.56 8.16 -17.90
N THR A 90 10.84 7.19 -17.04
CA THR A 90 10.18 5.87 -17.10
C THR A 90 9.17 5.72 -15.97
N PRO A 91 7.87 5.60 -16.26
CA PRO A 91 6.88 5.29 -15.25
C PRO A 91 7.18 3.94 -14.59
N LEU A 92 7.09 3.85 -13.25
CA LEU A 92 7.22 2.60 -12.51
C LEU A 92 6.14 1.60 -12.84
N VAL A 93 4.97 2.10 -13.17
CA VAL A 93 3.77 1.35 -13.51
C VAL A 93 3.11 2.01 -14.70
N ASP A 94 2.54 1.22 -15.57
CA ASP A 94 1.61 1.75 -16.56
C ASP A 94 0.49 2.47 -15.80
N LEU A 95 0.25 3.73 -16.17
CA LEU A 95 -0.84 4.49 -15.59
C LEU A 95 -2.13 3.71 -15.85
N ALA A 96 -2.84 3.38 -14.76
CA ALA A 96 -4.19 2.83 -14.92
C ALA A 96 -5.02 3.80 -15.73
N PRO A 97 -5.88 3.32 -16.67
CA PRO A 97 -6.74 4.17 -17.44
C PRO A 97 -7.46 5.19 -16.56
N GLN A 98 -7.54 6.44 -16.99
CA GLN A 98 -8.24 7.49 -16.22
C GLN A 98 -9.70 7.09 -15.96
N ASP A 99 -10.28 6.35 -16.90
CA ASP A 99 -11.64 5.83 -16.87
C ASP A 99 -11.78 4.46 -16.18
N LEU A 100 -10.77 4.02 -15.40
CA LEU A 100 -10.78 2.70 -14.75
C LEU A 100 -12.05 2.46 -13.91
N GLU A 101 -12.46 3.45 -13.12
CA GLU A 101 -13.69 3.36 -12.31
C GLU A 101 -14.92 3.13 -13.21
N GLN A 102 -15.06 3.92 -14.28
CA GLN A 102 -16.17 3.79 -15.23
C GLN A 102 -16.18 2.41 -15.89
N ARG A 103 -15.02 1.91 -16.31
CA ARG A 103 -14.89 0.56 -16.89
C ARG A 103 -15.25 -0.53 -15.91
N LEU A 104 -14.85 -0.40 -14.64
CA LEU A 104 -15.22 -1.35 -13.59
C LEU A 104 -16.74 -1.40 -13.40
N ARG A 105 -17.40 -0.25 -13.40
CA ARG A 105 -18.87 -0.17 -13.32
C ARG A 105 -19.57 -0.80 -14.51
N ILE A 106 -19.12 -0.51 -15.72
CA ILE A 106 -19.75 -0.98 -16.96
C ILE A 106 -19.51 -2.47 -17.19
N ASN A 107 -18.25 -2.91 -17.08
CA ASN A 107 -17.87 -4.27 -17.48
C ASN A 107 -18.21 -5.32 -16.42
N TYR A 108 -18.35 -4.92 -15.16
CA TYR A 108 -18.57 -5.84 -14.02
C TYR A 108 -19.79 -5.46 -13.19
N ALA A 109 -20.59 -4.49 -13.61
CA ALA A 109 -21.77 -4.01 -12.89
C ALA A 109 -21.51 -3.63 -11.42
N LEU A 110 -20.30 -3.13 -11.10
CA LEU A 110 -19.91 -2.81 -9.73
C LEU A 110 -20.70 -1.61 -9.19
N PRO A 111 -21.13 -1.64 -7.90
CA PRO A 111 -21.60 -0.45 -7.21
C PRO A 111 -20.54 0.67 -7.27
N SER A 112 -21.00 1.94 -7.40
CA SER A 112 -20.10 3.09 -7.53
C SER A 112 -19.03 3.16 -6.45
N ALA A 113 -19.41 2.97 -5.17
CA ALA A 113 -18.47 3.01 -4.05
C ALA A 113 -17.36 1.95 -4.18
N VAL A 114 -17.74 0.72 -4.54
CA VAL A 114 -16.80 -0.40 -4.73
C VAL A 114 -15.87 -0.13 -5.93
N ALA A 115 -16.43 0.32 -7.06
CA ALA A 115 -15.63 0.64 -8.25
C ALA A 115 -14.63 1.77 -7.98
N ALA A 116 -15.04 2.84 -7.30
CA ALA A 116 -14.18 3.95 -6.90
C ALA A 116 -13.08 3.48 -5.93
N GLY A 117 -13.45 2.70 -4.91
CA GLY A 117 -12.51 2.13 -3.95
C GLY A 117 -11.47 1.23 -4.61
N MET A 118 -11.90 0.30 -5.46
CA MET A 118 -11.00 -0.55 -6.24
C MET A 118 -10.10 0.26 -7.17
N ALA A 119 -10.65 1.21 -7.92
CA ALA A 119 -9.88 2.05 -8.82
C ALA A 119 -8.81 2.84 -8.08
N ARG A 120 -9.11 3.35 -6.89
CA ARG A 120 -8.17 4.09 -6.06
C ARG A 120 -7.07 3.21 -5.48
N ARG A 121 -7.42 2.07 -4.86
CA ARG A 121 -6.47 1.20 -4.15
C ARG A 121 -5.66 0.32 -5.07
N LEU A 122 -6.29 -0.27 -6.07
CA LEU A 122 -5.68 -1.31 -6.88
C LEU A 122 -4.92 -0.77 -8.10
N ARG A 123 -4.99 0.53 -8.36
CA ARG A 123 -4.11 1.19 -9.37
C ARG A 123 -2.64 0.96 -9.06
N SER A 124 -2.27 1.15 -7.80
CA SER A 124 -0.88 1.07 -7.35
C SER A 124 -0.29 -0.34 -7.33
N THR A 125 -1.12 -1.37 -7.41
CA THR A 125 -0.64 -2.76 -7.38
C THR A 125 -0.21 -3.30 -8.75
N ALA A 126 -0.33 -2.50 -9.81
CA ALA A 126 0.14 -2.86 -11.14
C ALA A 126 1.68 -2.90 -11.27
N TRP A 127 2.44 -2.41 -10.30
CA TRP A 127 3.91 -2.31 -10.34
C TRP A 127 4.65 -3.64 -10.46
N TRP A 128 4.07 -4.73 -10.01
CA TRP A 128 4.68 -6.06 -10.12
C TRP A 128 4.36 -6.77 -11.45
N ALA A 129 3.39 -6.29 -12.20
CA ALA A 129 3.00 -6.84 -13.49
C ALA A 129 4.16 -6.89 -14.51
N PRO A 130 5.05 -5.89 -14.61
CA PRO A 130 6.21 -5.95 -15.50
C PRO A 130 7.22 -7.04 -15.15
N ARG A 131 7.39 -7.37 -13.86
CA ARG A 131 8.33 -8.43 -13.41
C ARG A 131 7.91 -9.83 -13.83
N LEU A 132 6.62 -10.04 -14.08
CA LEU A 132 6.10 -11.27 -14.66
C LEU A 132 6.15 -11.28 -16.20
N ALA A 133 6.54 -10.16 -16.81
CA ALA A 133 6.61 -10.00 -18.26
C ALA A 133 7.78 -10.73 -18.93
N HIS A 134 8.69 -11.33 -18.15
CA HIS A 134 9.70 -12.27 -18.71
C HIS A 134 9.10 -13.61 -19.13
N HIS A 135 7.79 -13.83 -18.90
CA HIS A 135 7.05 -14.97 -19.43
C HIS A 135 6.15 -14.55 -20.60
N PRO A 136 6.08 -15.39 -21.68
CA PRO A 136 5.59 -14.96 -22.98
C PRO A 136 4.10 -14.57 -23.00
N ALA A 137 3.78 -13.75 -23.97
CA ALA A 137 2.49 -13.21 -24.47
C ALA A 137 1.13 -13.60 -23.82
N ARG A 138 1.01 -14.73 -23.16
CA ARG A 138 -0.21 -15.19 -22.46
C ARG A 138 -0.53 -14.38 -21.19
N TRP A 139 0.47 -13.81 -20.52
CA TRP A 139 0.30 -13.08 -19.27
C TRP A 139 0.05 -11.60 -19.47
N LYS A 140 0.54 -10.99 -20.57
CA LYS A 140 0.29 -9.57 -20.90
C LYS A 140 -1.19 -9.21 -20.98
N ARG A 141 -2.07 -10.13 -21.37
CA ARG A 141 -3.52 -9.93 -21.41
C ARG A 141 -4.24 -10.17 -20.06
N ARG A 142 -3.56 -10.76 -19.07
CA ARG A 142 -4.19 -11.14 -17.78
C ARG A 142 -3.84 -10.22 -16.62
N LEU A 143 -2.84 -9.34 -16.75
CA LEU A 143 -2.26 -8.59 -15.66
C LEU A 143 -2.48 -7.08 -15.79
N HIS A 144 -3.72 -6.67 -15.98
CA HIS A 144 -4.09 -5.25 -15.86
C HIS A 144 -4.32 -4.82 -14.38
N GLY A 145 -3.50 -5.34 -13.46
CA GLY A 145 -3.59 -5.03 -12.04
C GLY A 145 -4.73 -5.75 -11.31
N LEU A 146 -4.68 -5.73 -9.98
CA LEU A 146 -5.68 -6.37 -9.13
C LEU A 146 -7.09 -5.79 -9.33
N ALA A 147 -7.20 -4.52 -9.77
CA ALA A 147 -8.49 -3.90 -10.05
C ALA A 147 -9.31 -4.64 -11.13
N TRP A 148 -8.65 -5.23 -12.13
CA TRP A 148 -9.31 -6.02 -13.17
C TRP A 148 -9.51 -7.47 -12.77
N LEU A 149 -8.69 -7.96 -11.84
CA LEU A 149 -8.74 -9.33 -11.39
C LEU A 149 -9.76 -9.54 -10.27
N ALA A 150 -9.86 -8.58 -9.35
CA ALA A 150 -10.73 -8.67 -8.19
C ALA A 150 -12.18 -9.05 -8.54
N PRO A 151 -12.85 -8.40 -9.50
CA PRO A 151 -14.22 -8.79 -9.85
C PRO A 151 -14.34 -10.22 -10.40
N ARG A 152 -13.27 -10.75 -11.02
CA ARG A 152 -13.24 -12.12 -11.57
C ARG A 152 -13.06 -13.18 -10.50
N LEU A 153 -12.65 -12.80 -9.30
CA LEU A 153 -12.52 -13.70 -8.15
C LEU A 153 -13.82 -13.77 -7.34
N ALA A 154 -14.82 -12.95 -7.67
CA ALA A 154 -16.13 -13.08 -7.08
C ALA A 154 -16.75 -14.43 -7.45
N ARG A 155 -17.29 -15.13 -6.46
CA ARG A 155 -17.97 -16.42 -6.64
C ARG A 155 -19.44 -16.27 -6.98
N ASN A 156 -19.99 -15.12 -6.63
CA ASN A 156 -21.37 -14.73 -6.95
C ASN A 156 -21.46 -13.19 -6.95
N GLU A 157 -22.57 -12.66 -7.43
CA GLU A 157 -22.78 -11.21 -7.55
C GLU A 157 -22.76 -10.47 -6.20
N ASN A 158 -23.17 -11.13 -5.12
CA ASN A 158 -23.19 -10.50 -3.79
C ASN A 158 -21.77 -10.18 -3.28
N GLU A 159 -20.75 -10.94 -3.72
CA GLU A 159 -19.35 -10.68 -3.37
C GLU A 159 -18.78 -9.41 -4.03
N LEU A 160 -19.50 -8.79 -4.95
CA LEU A 160 -19.16 -7.49 -5.55
C LEU A 160 -19.73 -6.30 -4.77
N ASN A 161 -20.62 -6.55 -3.81
CA ASN A 161 -21.15 -5.52 -2.94
C ASN A 161 -20.18 -5.21 -1.78
N PRO A 162 -20.34 -4.06 -1.10
CA PRO A 162 -19.61 -3.78 0.14
C PRO A 162 -19.82 -4.90 1.17
N LEU A 163 -18.77 -5.28 1.88
CA LEU A 163 -18.85 -6.27 2.97
C LEU A 163 -19.79 -5.84 4.11
N ILE A 164 -19.80 -4.54 4.38
CA ILE A 164 -20.73 -3.88 5.30
C ILE A 164 -21.08 -2.50 4.74
N ASP A 165 -22.21 -1.96 5.17
CA ASP A 165 -22.65 -0.62 4.78
C ASP A 165 -21.64 0.45 5.25
N GLY A 166 -21.50 1.51 4.46
CA GLY A 166 -20.55 2.58 4.75
C GLY A 166 -19.09 2.28 4.35
N THR A 167 -18.81 1.11 3.79
CA THR A 167 -17.48 0.76 3.26
C THR A 167 -17.49 0.62 1.75
N ASP A 168 -16.31 0.61 1.17
CA ASP A 168 -16.07 0.36 -0.25
C ASP A 168 -15.28 -0.94 -0.51
N LEU A 169 -15.06 -1.76 0.54
CA LEU A 169 -14.40 -3.04 0.46
C LEU A 169 -15.40 -4.15 0.15
N SER A 170 -15.18 -4.88 -0.95
CA SER A 170 -15.95 -6.05 -1.33
C SER A 170 -15.23 -7.36 -0.97
N ALA A 171 -15.98 -8.47 -0.91
CA ALA A 171 -15.40 -9.80 -0.71
C ALA A 171 -14.45 -10.18 -1.87
N ALA A 172 -14.81 -9.83 -3.10
CA ALA A 172 -13.97 -10.07 -4.28
C ALA A 172 -12.61 -9.34 -4.19
N GLU A 173 -12.60 -8.11 -3.69
CA GLU A 173 -11.36 -7.37 -3.45
C GLU A 173 -10.53 -7.99 -2.32
N ALA A 174 -11.15 -8.38 -1.23
CA ALA A 174 -10.47 -9.07 -0.14
C ALA A 174 -9.80 -10.37 -0.61
N ARG A 175 -10.49 -11.17 -1.46
CA ARG A 175 -9.91 -12.37 -2.11
C ARG A 175 -8.69 -12.01 -2.97
N ALA A 176 -8.79 -10.96 -3.77
CA ALA A 176 -7.68 -10.52 -4.63
C ALA A 176 -6.43 -10.18 -3.80
N HIS A 177 -6.63 -9.52 -2.67
CA HIS A 177 -5.53 -9.23 -1.75
C HIS A 177 -4.98 -10.49 -1.06
N CYS A 178 -5.81 -11.43 -0.65
CA CYS A 178 -5.35 -12.72 -0.10
C CYS A 178 -4.55 -13.51 -1.15
N ALA A 179 -5.02 -13.55 -2.40
CA ALA A 179 -4.38 -14.33 -3.45
C ALA A 179 -3.08 -13.70 -4.00
N PHE A 180 -3.01 -12.36 -4.07
CA PHE A 180 -1.94 -11.65 -4.78
C PHE A 180 -1.33 -10.47 -4.01
N GLY A 181 -1.90 -10.10 -2.88
CA GLY A 181 -1.49 -8.93 -2.10
C GLY A 181 -0.53 -9.24 -0.95
N ALA A 182 -0.01 -10.46 -0.85
CA ALA A 182 0.84 -10.92 0.25
C ALA A 182 0.21 -10.64 1.63
N VAL A 183 -1.07 -10.98 1.78
CA VAL A 183 -1.80 -10.91 3.04
C VAL A 183 -1.50 -12.16 3.85
N LEU A 184 -0.82 -12.00 4.98
CA LEU A 184 -0.47 -13.07 5.93
C LEU A 184 -1.17 -12.89 7.28
N HIS A 185 -1.69 -11.70 7.56
CA HIS A 185 -2.39 -11.30 8.77
C HIS A 185 -3.63 -10.48 8.44
N VAL A 186 -4.61 -10.44 9.33
CA VAL A 186 -5.80 -9.58 9.15
C VAL A 186 -5.39 -8.11 9.03
N GLU A 187 -4.39 -7.68 9.80
CA GLU A 187 -3.87 -6.32 9.73
C GLU A 187 -3.22 -5.98 8.38
N ASP A 188 -2.65 -6.96 7.67
CA ASP A 188 -2.12 -6.70 6.32
C ASP A 188 -3.22 -6.23 5.39
N LEU A 189 -4.39 -6.86 5.45
CA LEU A 189 -5.52 -6.44 4.64
C LEU A 189 -6.03 -5.07 5.10
N LEU A 190 -6.40 -4.94 6.38
CA LEU A 190 -7.19 -3.80 6.86
C LEU A 190 -6.37 -2.55 7.16
N LEU A 191 -5.07 -2.69 7.52
CA LEU A 191 -4.20 -1.55 7.82
C LEU A 191 -3.25 -1.21 6.66
N ARG A 192 -2.80 -2.21 5.87
CA ARG A 192 -1.75 -2.01 4.86
C ARG A 192 -2.26 -2.02 3.43
N ARG A 193 -3.28 -2.81 3.08
CA ARG A 193 -3.80 -2.90 1.71
C ARG A 193 -4.99 -1.96 1.51
N VAL A 194 -6.10 -2.20 2.20
CA VAL A 194 -7.29 -1.35 2.06
C VAL A 194 -7.27 -0.12 2.97
N ARG A 195 -6.50 -0.18 4.05
CA ARG A 195 -6.26 0.91 5.00
C ARG A 195 -7.49 1.43 5.74
N ILE A 196 -8.60 0.72 5.69
CA ILE A 196 -9.82 1.14 6.37
C ILE A 196 -9.62 1.27 7.88
N GLY A 197 -8.77 0.44 8.48
CA GLY A 197 -8.43 0.54 9.88
C GLY A 197 -7.72 1.83 10.28
N LEU A 198 -7.13 2.58 9.33
CA LEU A 198 -6.51 3.88 9.58
C LEU A 198 -7.50 5.04 9.57
N TRP A 199 -8.57 4.92 8.76
CA TRP A 199 -9.54 5.99 8.55
C TRP A 199 -10.79 5.81 9.40
N GLN A 200 -11.21 4.56 9.57
CA GLN A 200 -12.45 4.15 10.21
C GLN A 200 -12.22 2.88 11.05
N PRO A 201 -11.49 2.97 12.17
CA PRO A 201 -11.15 1.79 12.99
C PRO A 201 -12.38 1.02 13.48
N ALA A 202 -13.47 1.70 13.80
CA ALA A 202 -14.72 1.07 14.20
C ALA A 202 -15.30 0.17 13.09
N LEU A 203 -15.41 0.69 11.87
CA LEU A 203 -15.88 -0.09 10.72
C LEU A 203 -14.90 -1.23 10.37
N ALA A 204 -13.60 -1.02 10.51
CA ALA A 204 -12.63 -2.09 10.31
C ALA A 204 -12.87 -3.27 11.27
N ARG A 205 -13.21 -2.99 12.54
CA ARG A 205 -13.57 -4.01 13.51
C ARG A 205 -14.84 -4.77 13.11
N GLU A 206 -15.84 -4.07 12.61
CA GLU A 206 -17.10 -4.69 12.14
C GLU A 206 -16.90 -5.56 10.88
N ILE A 207 -15.90 -5.24 10.05
CA ILE A 207 -15.56 -6.05 8.85
C ILE A 207 -14.93 -7.38 9.23
N VAL A 208 -14.15 -7.47 10.32
CA VAL A 208 -13.37 -8.67 10.68
C VAL A 208 -14.20 -9.95 10.61
N PRO A 209 -15.38 -10.07 11.24
CA PRO A 209 -16.16 -11.32 11.16
C PRO A 209 -16.55 -11.72 9.72
N ARG A 210 -16.71 -10.74 8.83
CA ARG A 210 -17.06 -10.98 7.41
C ARG A 210 -15.89 -11.54 6.60
N LEU A 211 -14.66 -11.35 7.07
CA LEU A 211 -13.45 -11.85 6.41
C LEU A 211 -13.16 -13.33 6.72
N ARG A 212 -13.68 -13.89 7.83
CA ARG A 212 -13.41 -15.27 8.26
C ARG A 212 -13.58 -16.31 7.14
N PRO A 213 -14.72 -16.36 6.42
CA PRO A 213 -14.89 -17.32 5.33
C PRO A 213 -13.93 -17.12 4.18
N ILE A 214 -13.51 -15.87 3.91
CA ILE A 214 -12.56 -15.52 2.84
C ILE A 214 -11.17 -16.05 3.20
N PHE A 215 -10.68 -15.74 4.40
CA PHE A 215 -9.37 -16.18 4.86
C PHE A 215 -9.27 -17.70 4.99
N ARG A 216 -10.36 -18.36 5.45
CA ARG A 216 -10.44 -19.81 5.47
C ARG A 216 -10.29 -20.42 4.07
N GLN A 217 -10.95 -19.83 3.08
CA GLN A 217 -10.98 -20.35 1.71
C GLN A 217 -9.71 -20.04 0.93
N GLU A 218 -9.14 -18.83 1.08
CA GLU A 218 -8.00 -18.39 0.29
C GLU A 218 -6.66 -18.72 0.94
N LEU A 219 -6.59 -18.73 2.28
CA LEU A 219 -5.35 -18.93 3.03
C LEU A 219 -5.33 -20.23 3.83
N GLY A 220 -6.42 -21.01 3.79
CA GLY A 220 -6.51 -22.29 4.52
C GLY A 220 -6.54 -22.16 6.03
N TRP A 221 -6.95 -21.00 6.56
CA TRP A 221 -6.96 -20.79 8.00
C TRP A 221 -8.04 -21.62 8.69
N ASP A 222 -7.66 -22.28 9.80
CA ASP A 222 -8.57 -22.89 10.74
C ASP A 222 -9.14 -21.87 11.74
N ASP A 223 -10.08 -22.32 12.56
CA ASP A 223 -10.74 -21.46 13.53
C ASP A 223 -9.77 -20.94 14.59
N ARG A 224 -8.81 -21.76 15.02
CA ARG A 224 -7.77 -21.37 16.00
C ARG A 224 -6.88 -20.25 15.46
N ARG A 225 -6.46 -20.36 14.21
CA ARG A 225 -5.66 -19.31 13.55
C ARG A 225 -6.48 -18.04 13.43
N TRP A 226 -7.74 -18.16 13.02
CA TRP A 226 -8.62 -17.01 12.87
C TRP A 226 -8.80 -16.24 14.18
N GLU A 227 -9.12 -16.92 15.28
CA GLU A 227 -9.33 -16.29 16.59
C GLU A 227 -8.09 -15.54 17.05
N LYS A 228 -6.90 -16.15 16.90
CA LYS A 228 -5.62 -15.49 17.23
C LYS A 228 -5.40 -14.23 16.41
N GLU A 229 -5.72 -14.26 15.11
CA GLU A 229 -5.51 -13.13 14.21
C GLU A 229 -6.53 -12.00 14.47
N ALA A 230 -7.78 -12.33 14.77
CA ALA A 230 -8.79 -11.35 15.14
C ALA A 230 -8.41 -10.63 16.45
N GLU A 231 -7.94 -11.37 17.47
CA GLU A 231 -7.45 -10.79 18.71
C GLU A 231 -6.21 -9.91 18.48
N SER A 232 -5.27 -10.36 17.65
CA SER A 232 -4.07 -9.59 17.30
C SER A 232 -4.43 -8.29 16.60
N PHE A 233 -5.40 -8.34 15.68
CA PHE A 233 -5.88 -7.16 14.99
C PHE A 233 -6.57 -6.15 15.93
N ASP A 234 -7.39 -6.63 16.86
CA ASP A 234 -8.01 -5.75 17.87
C ASP A 234 -6.96 -5.02 18.71
N LYS A 235 -5.89 -5.73 19.13
CA LYS A 235 -4.75 -5.11 19.82
C LYS A 235 -4.03 -4.09 18.96
N ALA A 236 -3.81 -4.39 17.69
CA ALA A 236 -3.20 -3.46 16.75
C ALA A 236 -4.04 -2.20 16.56
N LEU A 237 -5.37 -2.33 16.47
CA LEU A 237 -6.29 -1.19 16.34
C LEU A 237 -6.23 -0.22 17.52
N LEU A 238 -5.92 -0.69 18.74
CA LEU A 238 -5.78 0.20 19.89
C LEU A 238 -4.70 1.25 19.69
N GLY A 239 -3.65 0.94 18.93
CA GLY A 239 -2.61 1.89 18.56
C GLY A 239 -3.07 2.98 17.57
N TRP A 240 -4.23 2.80 16.92
CA TRP A 240 -4.79 3.71 15.92
C TRP A 240 -6.01 4.49 16.44
N THR A 241 -6.43 4.24 17.66
CA THR A 241 -7.54 4.94 18.31
C THR A 241 -7.00 5.86 19.40
N LEU A 242 -7.64 7.02 19.57
CA LEU A 242 -7.34 7.89 20.70
C LEU A 242 -7.78 7.20 22.00
N GLN A 243 -6.82 6.70 22.78
CA GLN A 243 -7.09 6.20 24.12
C GLN A 243 -7.22 7.42 25.05
N GLY A 244 -8.36 7.55 25.69
CA GLY A 244 -8.53 8.50 26.80
C GLY A 244 -9.18 9.84 26.45
N VAL A 245 -9.79 10.01 25.29
CA VAL A 245 -10.74 11.11 25.04
C VAL A 245 -12.14 10.58 25.28
N GLN A 246 -12.51 10.52 26.57
CA GLN A 246 -13.90 10.47 27.01
C GLN A 246 -14.40 11.85 27.35
#